data_a22732d502a8aa1ebb8b6519cc5ad0fe
#
_entry.id   a22732d502a8aa1ebb8b6519cc5ad0fe
#
_cell.length_a   1.000
_cell.length_b   1.000
_cell.length_c   1.000
_cell.angle_alpha   90.00
_cell.angle_beta   90.00
_cell.angle_gamma   90.00
#
_symmetry.space_group_name_H-M   'P 1'
#
loop_
_entity.id
_entity.type
_entity.pdbx_description
1 polymer ?
#
loop_
_entity_poly.entity_id
_entity_poly.type
_entity_poly.pdbx_seq_one_letter_code
_entity_poly.pdbx_strand_id
1 'polypeptide(L)'
;MDVKNDMDWSIVLYAWGFSVVSFVLAWALAGSKWLSHEQAQDKGVFVQGAFRSNLGIIGIALCINSYGDSGLGQAALLLAMVTPLFNILSVVVLGHYQASGEGIDVKRLAITVAKNPLIISIAIALPLSYLELSLPDLLSKPVESISDMTLPLALLCIGGSLDISVLKKSSRLSVISTALKLILFPALAAIGAILVGFEAMTVGIIFLMFASPTAAASFVMAKAMKGNGVMAANIIALTTVFAAFSVSLGLFLLKSYGFA
;
A
#
# COMPACT_ATOMS: atom_id res chain seq x y z
N MET A 1 23.25 9.45 -1.70
CA MET A 1 22.78 8.40 -0.78
C MET A 1 23.51 7.12 -1.17
N ASP A 2 24.39 6.64 -0.34
CA ASP A 2 25.19 5.45 -0.66
C ASP A 2 24.35 4.21 -0.31
N VAL A 3 23.54 3.76 -1.29
CA VAL A 3 22.57 2.66 -1.15
C VAL A 3 23.22 1.36 -0.64
N LYS A 4 24.56 1.21 -0.81
CA LYS A 4 25.28 0.00 -0.38
C LYS A 4 25.58 -0.07 1.11
N ASN A 5 25.72 1.06 1.80
CA ASN A 5 26.13 1.08 3.22
C ASN A 5 24.97 1.37 4.19
N ASP A 6 23.85 1.95 3.70
CA ASP A 6 22.74 2.37 4.56
C ASP A 6 21.47 1.50 4.43
N MET A 7 21.53 0.39 3.70
CA MET A 7 20.36 -0.50 3.54
C MET A 7 20.20 -1.38 4.79
N ASP A 8 19.35 -0.96 5.71
CA ASP A 8 18.92 -1.81 6.82
C ASP A 8 17.90 -2.87 6.32
N TRP A 9 18.43 -4.03 5.97
CA TRP A 9 17.64 -5.18 5.54
C TRP A 9 16.66 -5.66 6.59
N SER A 10 16.86 -5.35 7.86
CA SER A 10 15.95 -5.74 8.94
C SER A 10 14.60 -5.07 8.78
N ILE A 11 14.58 -3.79 8.37
CA ILE A 11 13.36 -3.03 8.11
C ILE A 11 12.59 -3.63 6.91
N VAL A 12 13.30 -4.00 5.85
CA VAL A 12 12.70 -4.61 4.64
C VAL A 12 12.09 -5.97 4.99
N LEU A 13 12.84 -6.82 5.69
CA LEU A 13 12.36 -8.14 6.09
C LEU A 13 11.14 -8.04 7.02
N TYR A 14 11.18 -7.10 7.95
CA TYR A 14 10.03 -6.82 8.82
C TYR A 14 8.81 -6.39 8.02
N ALA A 15 8.97 -5.42 7.12
CA ALA A 15 7.87 -4.90 6.30
C ALA A 15 7.30 -5.97 5.35
N TRP A 16 8.14 -6.85 4.80
CA TRP A 16 7.69 -8.00 4.00
C TRP A 16 6.93 -9.00 4.85
N GLY A 17 7.49 -9.39 5.99
CA GLY A 17 6.83 -10.31 6.93
C GLY A 17 5.47 -9.77 7.37
N PHE A 18 5.42 -8.50 7.77
CA PHE A 18 4.17 -7.87 8.18
C PHE A 18 3.16 -7.75 7.02
N SER A 19 3.62 -7.45 5.79
CA SER A 19 2.76 -7.43 4.61
C SER A 19 2.10 -8.77 4.34
N VAL A 20 2.86 -9.88 4.48
CA VAL A 20 2.33 -11.24 4.34
C VAL A 20 1.38 -11.57 5.50
N VAL A 21 1.72 -11.22 6.73
CA VAL A 21 0.85 -11.45 7.90
C VAL A 21 -0.47 -10.71 7.76
N SER A 22 -0.45 -9.42 7.43
CA SER A 22 -1.67 -8.62 7.23
C SER A 22 -2.54 -9.16 6.09
N PHE A 23 -1.91 -9.60 5.00
CA PHE A 23 -2.57 -10.27 3.89
C PHE A 23 -3.26 -11.57 4.32
N VAL A 24 -2.54 -12.46 5.02
CA VAL A 24 -3.06 -13.75 5.49
C VAL A 24 -4.21 -13.54 6.49
N LEU A 25 -4.08 -12.59 7.42
CA LEU A 25 -5.14 -12.26 8.38
C LEU A 25 -6.40 -11.75 7.67
N ALA A 26 -6.25 -10.82 6.71
CA ALA A 26 -7.38 -10.33 5.92
C ALA A 26 -8.03 -11.45 5.09
N TRP A 27 -7.21 -12.34 4.51
CA TRP A 27 -7.71 -13.47 3.73
C TRP A 27 -8.42 -14.51 4.60
N ALA A 28 -7.86 -14.85 5.75
CA ALA A 28 -8.50 -15.75 6.73
C ALA A 28 -9.85 -15.19 7.20
N LEU A 29 -9.92 -13.88 7.44
CA LEU A 29 -11.17 -13.21 7.78
C LEU A 29 -12.19 -13.29 6.63
N ALA A 30 -11.77 -13.07 5.38
CA ALA A 30 -12.63 -13.20 4.20
C ALA A 30 -13.14 -14.63 3.99
N GLY A 31 -12.35 -15.64 4.38
CA GLY A 31 -12.72 -17.06 4.35
C GLY A 31 -13.56 -17.54 5.54
N SER A 32 -13.71 -16.69 6.56
CA SER A 32 -14.42 -17.06 7.80
C SER A 32 -15.92 -17.24 7.58
N LYS A 33 -16.57 -17.99 8.48
CA LYS A 33 -18.04 -18.17 8.50
C LYS A 33 -18.80 -16.84 8.62
N TRP A 34 -18.16 -15.83 9.20
CA TRP A 34 -18.75 -14.51 9.40
C TRP A 34 -18.97 -13.74 8.07
N LEU A 35 -18.15 -14.01 7.05
CA LEU A 35 -18.26 -13.45 5.72
C LEU A 35 -18.66 -14.49 4.64
N SER A 36 -19.19 -15.64 5.06
CA SER A 36 -19.56 -16.74 4.13
C SER A 36 -20.63 -16.34 3.12
N HIS A 37 -21.54 -15.43 3.50
CA HIS A 37 -22.64 -14.96 2.66
C HIS A 37 -22.25 -13.89 1.63
N GLU A 38 -21.03 -13.35 1.72
CA GLU A 38 -20.57 -12.30 0.82
C GLU A 38 -20.12 -12.89 -0.54
N GLN A 39 -20.28 -12.11 -1.59
CA GLN A 39 -19.91 -12.54 -2.93
C GLN A 39 -18.39 -12.72 -3.05
N ALA A 40 -17.96 -13.71 -3.82
CA ALA A 40 -16.54 -14.00 -3.99
C ALA A 40 -15.75 -12.77 -4.52
N GLN A 41 -16.30 -12.06 -5.51
CA GLN A 41 -15.69 -10.85 -6.06
C GLN A 41 -15.50 -9.74 -5.02
N ASP A 42 -16.34 -9.67 -3.98
CA ASP A 42 -16.23 -8.68 -2.90
C ASP A 42 -15.15 -9.09 -1.89
N LYS A 43 -15.00 -10.38 -1.63
CA LYS A 43 -13.96 -10.91 -0.73
C LYS A 43 -12.55 -10.60 -1.22
N GLY A 44 -12.29 -10.75 -2.51
CA GLY A 44 -10.99 -10.40 -3.09
C GLY A 44 -10.66 -8.92 -2.93
N VAL A 45 -11.64 -8.05 -3.19
CA VAL A 45 -11.51 -6.60 -3.04
C VAL A 45 -11.38 -6.18 -1.58
N PHE A 46 -12.13 -6.82 -0.67
CA PHE A 46 -12.01 -6.64 0.77
C PHE A 46 -10.59 -6.90 1.27
N VAL A 47 -10.01 -8.04 0.91
CA VAL A 47 -8.64 -8.39 1.32
C VAL A 47 -7.65 -7.39 0.74
N GLN A 48 -7.73 -7.12 -0.57
CA GLN A 48 -6.84 -6.16 -1.22
C GLN A 48 -6.91 -4.78 -0.56
N GLY A 49 -8.11 -4.28 -0.28
CA GLY A 49 -8.33 -2.98 0.34
C GLY A 49 -7.78 -2.90 1.76
N ALA A 50 -7.85 -3.99 2.52
CA ALA A 50 -7.40 -4.03 3.90
C ALA A 50 -5.87 -4.01 4.05
N PHE A 51 -5.11 -4.76 3.23
CA PHE A 51 -3.67 -4.86 3.44
C PHE A 51 -2.84 -3.87 2.60
N ARG A 52 -3.32 -3.48 1.41
CA ARG A 52 -2.54 -2.72 0.44
C ARG A 52 -2.51 -1.22 0.72
N SER A 53 -1.35 -0.70 1.11
CA SER A 53 -1.12 0.72 1.37
C SER A 53 -0.74 1.51 0.11
N ASN A 54 -1.06 2.79 0.10
CA ASN A 54 -0.60 3.75 -0.90
C ASN A 54 0.77 4.32 -0.50
N LEU A 55 1.80 3.48 -0.60
CA LEU A 55 3.15 3.81 -0.16
C LEU A 55 3.76 4.96 -0.98
N GLY A 56 3.56 4.93 -2.32
CA GLY A 56 4.25 5.82 -3.24
C GLY A 56 3.71 7.23 -3.31
N ILE A 57 2.46 7.47 -2.94
CA ILE A 57 1.85 8.79 -2.99
C ILE A 57 1.71 9.36 -1.57
N ILE A 58 0.90 8.68 -0.75
CA ILE A 58 0.56 9.21 0.57
C ILE A 58 1.58 8.78 1.62
N GLY A 59 2.07 7.55 1.56
CA GLY A 59 3.05 7.05 2.53
C GLY A 59 4.33 7.87 2.55
N ILE A 60 4.95 8.09 1.39
CA ILE A 60 6.15 8.95 1.28
C ILE A 60 5.86 10.37 1.74
N ALA A 61 4.74 10.97 1.29
CA ALA A 61 4.39 12.33 1.68
C ALA A 61 4.25 12.50 3.19
N LEU A 62 3.64 11.53 3.87
CA LEU A 62 3.51 11.52 5.33
C LEU A 62 4.89 11.40 6.02
N CYS A 63 5.79 10.55 5.51
CA CYS A 63 7.13 10.38 6.06
C CYS A 63 7.97 11.65 5.90
N ILE A 64 7.97 12.28 4.72
CA ILE A 64 8.66 13.54 4.47
C ILE A 64 8.13 14.64 5.39
N ASN A 65 6.81 14.75 5.51
CA ASN A 65 6.19 15.78 6.36
C ASN A 65 6.51 15.60 7.86
N SER A 66 6.71 14.34 8.30
CA SER A 66 6.92 14.03 9.72
C SER A 66 8.38 14.00 10.14
N TYR A 67 9.29 13.63 9.24
CA TYR A 67 10.70 13.35 9.50
C TYR A 67 11.68 14.04 8.53
N GLY A 68 11.17 14.82 7.57
CA GLY A 68 11.99 15.49 6.57
C GLY A 68 12.78 14.51 5.70
N ASP A 69 13.96 14.96 5.24
CA ASP A 69 14.84 14.15 4.37
C ASP A 69 15.37 12.89 5.07
N SER A 70 15.49 12.91 6.40
CA SER A 70 15.94 11.76 7.18
C SER A 70 14.99 10.56 7.03
N GLY A 71 13.67 10.81 6.95
CA GLY A 71 12.68 9.77 6.76
C GLY A 71 12.53 9.31 5.32
N LEU A 72 12.94 10.13 4.34
CA LEU A 72 12.77 9.83 2.92
C LEU A 72 13.51 8.56 2.50
N GLY A 73 14.74 8.36 2.98
CA GLY A 73 15.56 7.22 2.61
C GLY A 73 14.92 5.88 2.97
N GLN A 74 14.49 5.73 4.22
CA GLN A 74 13.83 4.50 4.68
C GLN A 74 12.45 4.32 4.01
N ALA A 75 11.67 5.40 3.84
CA ALA A 75 10.38 5.35 3.17
C ALA A 75 10.51 4.95 1.70
N ALA A 76 11.52 5.48 0.98
CA ALA A 76 11.80 5.11 -0.41
C ALA A 76 12.23 3.65 -0.55
N LEU A 77 13.06 3.15 0.39
CA LEU A 77 13.44 1.75 0.44
C LEU A 77 12.21 0.84 0.63
N LEU A 78 11.35 1.17 1.59
CA LEU A 78 10.10 0.43 1.82
C LEU A 78 9.18 0.49 0.60
N LEU A 79 9.06 1.64 -0.05
CA LEU A 79 8.28 1.77 -1.29
C LEU A 79 8.80 0.81 -2.36
N ALA A 80 10.11 0.85 -2.64
CA ALA A 80 10.72 0.04 -3.69
C ALA A 80 10.57 -1.46 -3.43
N MET A 81 10.73 -1.90 -2.19
CA MET A 81 10.73 -3.32 -1.82
C MET A 81 9.34 -3.89 -1.54
N VAL A 82 8.43 -3.12 -0.95
CA VAL A 82 7.09 -3.61 -0.56
C VAL A 82 6.08 -3.51 -1.71
N THR A 83 6.22 -2.53 -2.60
CA THR A 83 5.26 -2.36 -3.71
C THR A 83 5.15 -3.56 -4.64
N PRO A 84 6.24 -4.21 -5.08
CA PRO A 84 6.16 -5.43 -5.87
C PRO A 84 5.42 -6.55 -5.13
N LEU A 85 5.69 -6.73 -3.84
CA LEU A 85 5.01 -7.71 -3.01
C LEU A 85 3.51 -7.43 -2.92
N PHE A 86 3.11 -6.18 -2.67
CA PHE A 86 1.70 -5.78 -2.66
C PHE A 86 1.00 -6.08 -4.00
N ASN A 87 1.67 -5.86 -5.13
CA ASN A 87 1.11 -6.16 -6.43
C ASN A 87 0.91 -7.66 -6.63
N ILE A 88 1.90 -8.48 -6.26
CA ILE A 88 1.81 -9.95 -6.34
C ILE A 88 0.65 -10.46 -5.47
N LEU A 89 0.62 -10.07 -4.20
CA LEU A 89 -0.42 -10.51 -3.25
C LEU A 89 -1.82 -10.07 -3.70
N SER A 90 -1.94 -8.86 -4.26
CA SER A 90 -3.21 -8.36 -4.81
C SER A 90 -3.71 -9.21 -5.98
N VAL A 91 -2.81 -9.56 -6.91
CA VAL A 91 -3.18 -10.41 -8.06
C VAL A 91 -3.56 -11.82 -7.59
N VAL A 92 -2.84 -12.37 -6.61
CA VAL A 92 -3.15 -13.67 -6.02
C VAL A 92 -4.56 -13.70 -5.45
N VAL A 93 -4.90 -12.75 -4.59
CA VAL A 93 -6.22 -12.77 -3.93
C VAL A 93 -7.37 -12.43 -4.87
N LEU A 94 -7.19 -11.45 -5.76
CA LEU A 94 -8.21 -11.14 -6.76
C LEU A 94 -8.41 -12.31 -7.72
N GLY A 95 -7.34 -12.96 -8.17
CA GLY A 95 -7.41 -14.15 -9.02
C GLY A 95 -8.11 -15.32 -8.34
N HIS A 96 -7.81 -15.59 -7.07
CA HIS A 96 -8.42 -16.66 -6.29
C HIS A 96 -9.94 -16.52 -6.20
N TYR A 97 -10.43 -15.34 -5.89
CA TYR A 97 -11.87 -15.11 -5.71
C TYR A 97 -12.64 -14.89 -7.01
N GLN A 98 -11.97 -14.78 -8.15
CA GLN A 98 -12.62 -14.63 -9.46
C GLN A 98 -12.65 -15.90 -10.28
N ALA A 99 -11.78 -16.85 -9.97
CA ALA A 99 -11.81 -18.16 -10.61
C ALA A 99 -13.11 -18.84 -10.21
N SER A 100 -14.09 -18.86 -11.11
CA SER A 100 -15.36 -19.58 -10.97
C SER A 100 -15.10 -21.09 -10.89
N GLY A 101 -14.48 -21.57 -9.81
CA GLY A 101 -14.17 -23.00 -9.59
C GLY A 101 -12.93 -23.53 -10.30
N GLU A 102 -12.30 -22.78 -11.19
CA GLU A 102 -10.99 -23.13 -11.78
C GLU A 102 -9.89 -22.60 -10.85
N GLY A 103 -8.98 -23.47 -10.45
CA GLY A 103 -7.88 -23.12 -9.56
C GLY A 103 -7.04 -21.95 -10.08
N ILE A 104 -6.15 -21.40 -9.25
CA ILE A 104 -5.26 -20.29 -9.63
C ILE A 104 -4.43 -20.73 -10.84
N ASP A 105 -4.67 -20.13 -12.00
CA ASP A 105 -3.78 -20.28 -13.15
C ASP A 105 -2.50 -19.46 -12.90
N VAL A 106 -1.50 -20.14 -12.35
CA VAL A 106 -0.19 -19.54 -12.00
C VAL A 106 0.47 -18.90 -13.23
N LYS A 107 0.29 -19.48 -14.42
CA LYS A 107 0.85 -18.92 -15.66
C LYS A 107 0.18 -17.60 -16.02
N ARG A 108 -1.14 -17.53 -15.96
CA ARG A 108 -1.92 -16.31 -16.19
C ARG A 108 -1.58 -15.23 -15.16
N LEU A 109 -1.43 -15.64 -13.89
CA LEU A 109 -1.00 -14.79 -12.79
C LEU A 109 0.39 -14.18 -13.08
N ALA A 110 1.38 -15.01 -13.42
CA ALA A 110 2.73 -14.58 -13.73
C ALA A 110 2.77 -13.58 -14.92
N ILE A 111 2.00 -13.86 -15.99
CA ILE A 111 1.88 -12.95 -17.12
C ILE A 111 1.26 -11.61 -16.71
N THR A 112 0.23 -11.62 -15.89
CA THR A 112 -0.44 -10.39 -15.41
C THR A 112 0.50 -9.55 -14.55
N VAL A 113 1.27 -10.18 -13.67
CA VAL A 113 2.32 -9.53 -12.88
C VAL A 113 3.42 -8.95 -13.78
N ALA A 114 3.96 -9.75 -14.70
CA ALA A 114 5.03 -9.33 -15.60
C ALA A 114 4.63 -8.20 -16.56
N LYS A 115 3.36 -8.12 -16.94
CA LYS A 115 2.81 -7.04 -17.79
C LYS A 115 2.35 -5.81 -17.00
N ASN A 116 2.44 -5.82 -15.68
CA ASN A 116 2.04 -4.67 -14.88
C ASN A 116 3.03 -3.51 -15.07
N PRO A 117 2.59 -2.32 -15.52
CA PRO A 117 3.49 -1.20 -15.80
C PRO A 117 4.25 -0.73 -14.56
N LEU A 118 3.65 -0.84 -13.36
CA LEU A 118 4.33 -0.50 -12.10
C LEU A 118 5.49 -1.45 -11.81
N ILE A 119 5.29 -2.76 -12.04
CA ILE A 119 6.35 -3.75 -11.85
C ILE A 119 7.46 -3.57 -12.88
N ILE A 120 7.09 -3.32 -14.16
CA ILE A 120 8.06 -3.05 -15.22
C ILE A 120 8.89 -1.81 -14.87
N SER A 121 8.26 -0.71 -14.46
CA SER A 121 8.96 0.52 -14.10
C SER A 121 9.93 0.31 -12.93
N ILE A 122 9.54 -0.43 -11.90
CA ILE A 122 10.41 -0.74 -10.75
C ILE A 122 11.55 -1.66 -11.19
N ALA A 123 11.26 -2.68 -12.01
CA ALA A 123 12.27 -3.61 -12.51
C ALA A 123 13.34 -2.92 -13.38
N ILE A 124 12.99 -1.83 -14.05
CA ILE A 124 13.94 -1.00 -14.82
C ILE A 124 14.67 -0.03 -13.88
N ALA A 125 13.95 0.65 -12.97
CA ALA A 125 14.52 1.69 -12.13
C ALA A 125 15.51 1.15 -11.08
N LEU A 126 15.26 -0.01 -10.50
CA LEU A 126 16.14 -0.60 -9.47
C LEU A 126 17.57 -0.88 -9.97
N PRO A 127 17.78 -1.56 -11.11
CA PRO A 127 19.14 -1.75 -11.66
C PRO A 127 19.83 -0.44 -12.01
N LEU A 128 19.12 0.52 -12.59
CA LEU A 128 19.67 1.83 -12.94
C LEU A 128 20.15 2.57 -11.69
N SER A 129 19.35 2.55 -10.62
CA SER A 129 19.72 3.13 -9.33
C SER A 129 20.91 2.41 -8.67
N TYR A 130 20.92 1.07 -8.72
CA TYR A 130 22.02 0.26 -8.17
C TYR A 130 23.36 0.48 -8.88
N LEU A 131 23.30 0.69 -10.19
CA LEU A 131 24.48 0.96 -11.04
C LEU A 131 24.86 2.45 -11.06
N GLU A 132 24.15 3.29 -10.28
CA GLU A 132 24.36 4.75 -10.23
C GLU A 132 24.32 5.42 -11.62
N LEU A 133 23.57 4.83 -12.55
CA LEU A 133 23.43 5.37 -13.89
C LEU A 133 22.51 6.59 -13.86
N SER A 134 23.09 7.76 -14.07
CA SER A 134 22.34 9.00 -14.22
C SER A 134 21.88 9.20 -15.67
N LEU A 135 20.68 9.77 -15.80
CA LEU A 135 20.21 10.21 -17.11
C LEU A 135 21.06 11.41 -17.59
N PRO A 136 21.31 11.54 -18.92
CA PRO A 136 21.88 12.77 -19.45
C PRO A 136 21.08 14.01 -19.02
N ASP A 137 21.75 15.14 -18.74
CA ASP A 137 21.13 16.37 -18.27
C ASP A 137 19.96 16.85 -19.14
N LEU A 138 20.01 16.58 -20.44
CA LEU A 138 18.94 16.91 -21.39
C LEU A 138 17.63 16.18 -21.09
N LEU A 139 17.70 14.96 -20.50
CA LEU A 139 16.55 14.12 -20.19
C LEU A 139 16.16 14.17 -18.71
N SER A 140 17.10 14.45 -17.81
CA SER A 140 16.85 14.45 -16.36
C SER A 140 15.81 15.50 -15.98
N LYS A 141 15.97 16.77 -16.43
CA LYS A 141 15.06 17.87 -16.11
C LYS A 141 13.60 17.63 -16.54
N PRO A 142 13.30 17.24 -17.79
CA PRO A 142 11.94 16.89 -18.20
C PRO A 142 11.36 15.73 -17.39
N VAL A 143 12.14 14.68 -17.11
CA VAL A 143 11.72 13.52 -16.34
C VAL A 143 11.41 13.92 -14.89
N GLU A 144 12.27 14.71 -14.25
CA GLU A 144 12.04 15.27 -12.92
C GLU A 144 10.74 16.08 -12.85
N SER A 145 10.55 17.00 -13.82
CA SER A 145 9.33 17.82 -13.88
C SER A 145 8.06 16.98 -13.98
N ILE A 146 8.05 15.91 -14.78
CA ILE A 146 6.92 14.98 -14.87
C ILE A 146 6.76 14.19 -13.56
N SER A 147 7.85 13.78 -12.95
CA SER A 147 7.86 13.08 -11.66
C SER A 147 7.24 13.94 -10.56
N ASP A 148 7.63 15.21 -10.46
CA ASP A 148 7.15 16.17 -9.47
C ASP A 148 5.66 16.46 -9.61
N MET A 149 5.13 16.40 -10.82
CA MET A 149 3.69 16.53 -11.08
C MET A 149 2.89 15.30 -10.64
N THR A 150 3.52 14.14 -10.46
CA THR A 150 2.82 12.88 -10.20
C THR A 150 2.04 12.95 -8.87
N LEU A 151 2.66 13.43 -7.79
CA LEU A 151 1.99 13.52 -6.49
C LEU A 151 0.82 14.52 -6.50
N PRO A 152 0.99 15.79 -6.95
CA PRO A 152 -0.12 16.74 -7.04
C PRO A 152 -1.28 16.25 -7.91
N LEU A 153 -0.98 15.70 -9.09
CA LEU A 153 -2.00 15.18 -9.99
C LEU A 153 -2.73 13.97 -9.41
N ALA A 154 -2.00 13.05 -8.77
CA ALA A 154 -2.62 11.91 -8.11
C ALA A 154 -3.55 12.33 -6.97
N LEU A 155 -3.16 13.31 -6.15
CA LEU A 155 -4.00 13.86 -5.08
C LEU A 155 -5.25 14.55 -5.64
N LEU A 156 -5.12 15.32 -6.72
CA LEU A 156 -6.25 15.94 -7.42
C LEU A 156 -7.20 14.88 -8.00
N CYS A 157 -6.67 13.85 -8.65
CA CYS A 157 -7.48 12.76 -9.18
C CYS A 157 -8.21 11.98 -8.08
N ILE A 158 -7.55 11.71 -6.95
CA ILE A 158 -8.16 11.07 -5.78
C ILE A 158 -9.26 11.98 -5.23
N GLY A 159 -8.98 13.26 -5.00
CA GLY A 159 -9.95 14.24 -4.52
C GLY A 159 -11.15 14.39 -5.46
N GLY A 160 -10.92 14.50 -6.78
CA GLY A 160 -11.97 14.59 -7.78
C GLY A 160 -12.79 13.31 -7.97
N SER A 161 -12.24 12.15 -7.61
CA SER A 161 -12.95 10.86 -7.64
C SER A 161 -13.73 10.56 -6.36
N LEU A 162 -13.58 11.40 -5.31
CA LEU A 162 -14.33 11.26 -4.06
C LEU A 162 -15.80 11.64 -4.28
N ASP A 163 -16.65 10.66 -4.39
CA ASP A 163 -18.10 10.85 -4.43
C ASP A 163 -18.68 10.61 -3.02
N ILE A 164 -19.14 11.68 -2.39
CA ILE A 164 -19.75 11.63 -1.05
C ILE A 164 -21.00 10.73 -1.04
N SER A 165 -21.68 10.58 -2.17
CA SER A 165 -22.83 9.68 -2.29
C SER A 165 -22.41 8.20 -2.15
N VAL A 166 -21.21 7.88 -2.60
CA VAL A 166 -20.58 6.56 -2.51
C VAL A 166 -20.26 6.22 -1.04
N LEU A 167 -19.81 7.21 -0.25
CA LEU A 167 -19.58 7.02 1.19
C LEU A 167 -20.85 6.61 1.94
N LYS A 168 -22.01 7.19 1.57
CA LYS A 168 -23.31 6.86 2.19
C LYS A 168 -23.84 5.47 1.81
N LYS A 169 -23.39 4.90 0.70
CA LYS A 169 -23.78 3.58 0.19
C LYS A 169 -22.71 2.52 0.44
N SER A 170 -21.73 2.80 1.29
CA SER A 170 -20.63 1.87 1.57
C SER A 170 -21.14 0.57 2.16
N SER A 171 -20.70 -0.55 1.60
CA SER A 171 -21.03 -1.86 2.12
C SER A 171 -20.37 -2.10 3.49
N ARG A 172 -20.95 -3.00 4.29
CA ARG A 172 -20.34 -3.44 5.56
C ARG A 172 -18.88 -3.88 5.38
N LEU A 173 -18.59 -4.57 4.28
CA LEU A 173 -17.22 -5.00 3.95
C LEU A 173 -16.27 -3.82 3.72
N SER A 174 -16.72 -2.76 3.05
CA SER A 174 -15.91 -1.56 2.85
C SER A 174 -15.51 -0.91 4.17
N VAL A 175 -16.45 -0.83 5.12
CA VAL A 175 -16.19 -0.26 6.45
C VAL A 175 -15.22 -1.12 7.25
N ILE A 176 -15.40 -2.44 7.25
CA ILE A 176 -14.51 -3.35 7.97
C ILE A 176 -13.10 -3.32 7.35
N SER A 177 -12.98 -3.36 6.01
CA SER A 177 -11.70 -3.24 5.32
C SER A 177 -10.98 -1.93 5.70
N THR A 178 -11.74 -0.82 5.77
CA THR A 178 -11.23 0.49 6.20
C THR A 178 -10.73 0.46 7.66
N ALA A 179 -11.48 -0.15 8.58
CA ALA A 179 -11.07 -0.27 9.98
C ALA A 179 -9.80 -1.13 10.13
N LEU A 180 -9.72 -2.25 9.43
CA LEU A 180 -8.51 -3.07 9.39
C LEU A 180 -7.32 -2.26 8.87
N LYS A 181 -7.52 -1.53 7.78
CA LYS A 181 -6.48 -0.76 7.09
C LYS A 181 -5.94 0.40 7.90
N LEU A 182 -6.81 1.16 8.55
CA LEU A 182 -6.42 2.41 9.20
C LEU A 182 -6.17 2.28 10.71
N ILE A 183 -6.65 1.20 11.34
CA ILE A 183 -6.55 1.04 12.79
C ILE A 183 -5.76 -0.22 13.11
N LEU A 184 -6.28 -1.40 12.77
CA LEU A 184 -5.71 -2.65 13.25
C LEU A 184 -4.31 -2.91 12.69
N PHE A 185 -4.15 -2.89 11.37
CA PHE A 185 -2.87 -3.23 10.76
C PHE A 185 -1.76 -2.21 11.06
N PRO A 186 -1.99 -0.89 11.00
CA PRO A 186 -0.96 0.06 11.42
C PRO A 186 -0.57 -0.07 12.89
N ALA A 187 -1.55 -0.32 13.77
CA ALA A 187 -1.27 -0.55 15.19
C ALA A 187 -0.41 -1.80 15.39
N LEU A 188 -0.76 -2.92 14.73
CA LEU A 188 0.03 -4.15 14.78
C LEU A 188 1.42 -3.97 14.18
N ALA A 189 1.56 -3.19 13.08
CA ALA A 189 2.85 -2.88 12.49
C ALA A 189 3.74 -2.09 13.45
N ALA A 190 3.20 -1.07 14.11
CA ALA A 190 3.95 -0.27 15.08
C ALA A 190 4.32 -1.09 16.32
N ILE A 191 3.36 -1.82 16.90
CA ILE A 191 3.62 -2.67 18.07
C ILE A 191 4.69 -3.73 17.76
N GLY A 192 4.58 -4.41 16.62
CA GLY A 192 5.58 -5.37 16.20
C GLY A 192 6.95 -4.75 15.98
N ALA A 193 7.03 -3.54 15.40
CA ALA A 193 8.27 -2.82 15.21
C ALA A 193 8.93 -2.42 16.55
N ILE A 194 8.12 -1.99 17.52
CA ILE A 194 8.59 -1.70 18.89
C ILE A 194 9.14 -2.98 19.56
N LEU A 195 8.43 -4.10 19.43
CA LEU A 195 8.85 -5.38 20.03
C LEU A 195 10.12 -5.94 19.41
N VAL A 196 10.36 -5.68 18.13
CA VAL A 196 11.63 -6.03 17.44
C VAL A 196 12.77 -5.13 17.89
N GLY A 197 12.48 -3.95 18.46
CA GLY A 197 13.48 -3.02 18.98
C GLY A 197 14.00 -2.03 17.94
N PHE A 198 13.19 -1.69 16.93
CA PHE A 198 13.56 -0.63 16.00
C PHE A 198 13.61 0.73 16.69
N GLU A 199 14.46 1.62 16.16
CA GLU A 199 14.54 3.01 16.62
C GLU A 199 13.22 3.76 16.41
N ALA A 200 12.96 4.77 17.24
CA ALA A 200 11.72 5.53 17.24
C ALA A 200 11.33 6.07 15.85
N MET A 201 12.27 6.69 15.13
CA MET A 201 12.02 7.19 13.78
C MET A 201 11.59 6.06 12.82
N THR A 202 12.23 4.91 12.88
CA THR A 202 11.92 3.73 12.05
C THR A 202 10.52 3.19 12.36
N VAL A 203 10.15 3.10 13.64
CA VAL A 203 8.79 2.73 14.06
C VAL A 203 7.76 3.68 13.48
N GLY A 204 8.02 4.99 13.57
CA GLY A 204 7.14 6.01 13.02
C GLY A 204 7.00 5.91 11.50
N ILE A 205 8.09 5.66 10.78
CA ILE A 205 8.08 5.45 9.31
C ILE A 205 7.28 4.20 8.95
N ILE A 206 7.51 3.08 9.62
CA ILE A 206 6.74 1.83 9.42
C ILE A 206 5.26 2.10 9.67
N PHE A 207 4.91 2.76 10.79
CA PHE A 207 3.54 3.14 11.07
C PHE A 207 2.93 3.96 9.94
N LEU A 208 3.56 5.06 9.53
CA LEU A 208 3.05 5.96 8.49
C LEU A 208 2.87 5.26 7.14
N MET A 209 3.82 4.42 6.75
CA MET A 209 3.76 3.66 5.50
C MET A 209 2.58 2.67 5.53
N PHE A 210 2.38 1.94 6.62
CA PHE A 210 1.25 1.00 6.74
C PHE A 210 -0.08 1.69 7.09
N ALA A 211 -0.09 2.87 7.71
CA ALA A 211 -1.28 3.66 7.99
C ALA A 211 -1.76 4.49 6.79
N SER A 212 -0.94 4.61 5.73
CA SER A 212 -1.36 5.29 4.51
C SER A 212 -2.60 4.60 3.92
N PRO A 213 -3.55 5.35 3.33
CA PRO A 213 -4.81 4.79 2.82
C PRO A 213 -4.59 3.74 1.74
N THR A 214 -5.65 3.05 1.36
CA THR A 214 -5.60 2.04 0.31
C THR A 214 -5.13 2.66 -1.01
N ALA A 215 -4.22 1.99 -1.72
CA ALA A 215 -3.66 2.48 -2.97
C ALA A 215 -4.73 2.65 -4.07
N ALA A 216 -4.74 3.79 -4.77
CA ALA A 216 -5.64 4.05 -5.89
C ALA A 216 -5.53 2.98 -7.01
N ALA A 217 -4.33 2.42 -7.21
CA ALA A 217 -4.11 1.31 -8.14
C ALA A 217 -4.95 0.05 -7.81
N SER A 218 -5.45 -0.10 -6.58
CA SER A 218 -6.33 -1.20 -6.19
C SER A 218 -7.64 -1.19 -6.96
N PHE A 219 -8.21 -0.01 -7.26
CA PHE A 219 -9.40 0.12 -8.11
C PHE A 219 -9.16 -0.40 -9.52
N VAL A 220 -8.05 0.02 -10.12
CA VAL A 220 -7.68 -0.39 -11.49
C VAL A 220 -7.48 -1.90 -11.56
N MET A 221 -6.77 -2.49 -10.58
CA MET A 221 -6.56 -3.92 -10.52
C MET A 221 -7.85 -4.70 -10.28
N ALA A 222 -8.68 -4.27 -9.33
CA ALA A 222 -9.97 -4.90 -9.06
C ALA A 222 -10.83 -4.91 -10.32
N LYS A 223 -10.92 -3.77 -11.02
CA LYS A 223 -11.72 -3.65 -12.25
C LYS A 223 -11.16 -4.50 -13.40
N ALA A 224 -9.84 -4.46 -13.62
CA ALA A 224 -9.17 -5.24 -14.67
C ALA A 224 -9.31 -6.77 -14.45
N MET A 225 -9.38 -7.18 -13.20
CA MET A 225 -9.54 -8.58 -12.79
C MET A 225 -11.00 -8.94 -12.49
N LYS A 226 -11.99 -8.17 -12.94
CA LYS A 226 -13.45 -8.39 -12.77
C LYS A 226 -13.93 -8.47 -11.31
N GLY A 227 -13.21 -7.86 -10.37
CA GLY A 227 -13.65 -7.64 -8.99
C GLY A 227 -14.65 -6.49 -8.88
N ASN A 228 -15.24 -6.31 -7.71
CA ASN A 228 -16.18 -5.21 -7.47
C ASN A 228 -15.46 -3.85 -7.42
N GLY A 229 -15.39 -3.17 -8.58
CA GLY A 229 -14.77 -1.85 -8.68
C GLY A 229 -15.45 -0.78 -7.81
N VAL A 230 -16.78 -0.84 -7.65
CA VAL A 230 -17.51 0.11 -6.79
C VAL A 230 -17.06 -0.05 -5.33
N MET A 231 -16.94 -1.27 -4.85
CA MET A 231 -16.43 -1.53 -3.51
C MET A 231 -14.98 -1.07 -3.34
N ALA A 232 -14.12 -1.30 -4.35
CA ALA A 232 -12.74 -0.82 -4.33
C ALA A 232 -12.68 0.71 -4.23
N ALA A 233 -13.48 1.43 -5.01
CA ALA A 233 -13.59 2.89 -4.94
C ALA A 233 -14.06 3.36 -3.57
N ASN A 234 -15.05 2.68 -2.97
CA ASN A 234 -15.56 2.99 -1.64
C ASN A 234 -14.47 2.83 -0.57
N ILE A 235 -13.70 1.74 -0.60
CA ILE A 235 -12.61 1.52 0.37
C ILE A 235 -11.54 2.60 0.21
N ILE A 236 -11.15 2.94 -1.02
CA ILE A 236 -10.17 4.00 -1.28
C ILE A 236 -10.68 5.34 -0.73
N ALA A 237 -11.93 5.70 -1.02
CA ALA A 237 -12.54 6.94 -0.55
C ALA A 237 -12.61 7.00 0.98
N LEU A 238 -13.14 5.94 1.64
CA LEU A 238 -13.21 5.87 3.10
C LEU A 238 -11.82 5.94 3.73
N THR A 239 -10.87 5.14 3.24
CA THR A 239 -9.52 5.13 3.81
C THR A 239 -8.83 6.48 3.61
N THR A 240 -9.03 7.17 2.49
CA THR A 240 -8.43 8.49 2.23
C THR A 240 -8.99 9.56 3.17
N VAL A 241 -10.31 9.60 3.35
CA VAL A 241 -10.96 10.58 4.24
C VAL A 241 -10.59 10.34 5.70
N PHE A 242 -10.68 9.08 6.15
CA PHE A 242 -10.43 8.77 7.57
C PHE A 242 -8.95 8.64 7.92
N ALA A 243 -8.04 8.51 6.94
CA ALA A 243 -6.60 8.48 7.18
C ALA A 243 -6.11 9.76 7.89
N ALA A 244 -6.66 10.93 7.55
CA ALA A 244 -6.27 12.17 8.19
C ALA A 244 -6.39 12.12 9.72
N PHE A 245 -7.47 11.50 10.21
CA PHE A 245 -7.70 11.35 11.65
C PHE A 245 -6.89 10.21 12.26
N SER A 246 -6.91 9.02 11.62
CA SER A 246 -6.26 7.83 12.17
C SER A 246 -4.73 7.96 12.18
N VAL A 247 -4.14 8.52 11.13
CA VAL A 247 -2.70 8.75 11.04
C VAL A 247 -2.25 9.81 12.04
N SER A 248 -2.96 10.94 12.12
CA SER A 248 -2.63 12.01 13.07
C SER A 248 -2.71 11.53 14.51
N LEU A 249 -3.80 10.83 14.86
CA LEU A 249 -3.97 10.28 16.21
C LEU A 249 -2.89 9.22 16.53
N GLY A 250 -2.65 8.29 15.60
CA GLY A 250 -1.68 7.22 15.82
C GLY A 250 -0.25 7.76 15.96
N LEU A 251 0.15 8.71 15.10
CA LEU A 251 1.47 9.34 15.20
C LEU A 251 1.61 10.17 16.48
N PHE A 252 0.56 10.89 16.87
CA PHE A 252 0.52 11.63 18.15
C PHE A 252 0.72 10.68 19.34
N LEU A 253 0.03 9.55 19.36
CA LEU A 253 0.20 8.56 20.42
C LEU A 253 1.64 8.01 20.44
N LEU A 254 2.18 7.59 19.31
CA LEU A 254 3.55 7.07 19.23
C LEU A 254 4.57 8.10 19.75
N LYS A 255 4.45 9.36 19.34
CA LYS A 255 5.33 10.45 19.82
C LYS A 255 5.15 10.72 21.30
N SER A 256 3.92 10.72 21.81
CA SER A 256 3.63 10.96 23.24
C SER A 256 4.22 9.90 24.17
N TYR A 257 4.36 8.67 23.68
CA TYR A 257 4.98 7.56 24.41
C TYR A 257 6.48 7.37 24.07
N GLY A 258 7.08 8.22 23.23
CA GLY A 258 8.48 8.16 22.86
C GLY A 258 8.85 7.05 21.88
N PHE A 259 7.88 6.55 21.11
CA PHE A 259 8.07 5.47 20.14
C PHE A 259 8.16 5.96 18.67
N ALA A 260 8.08 7.27 18.44
CA ALA A 260 8.22 7.85 17.09
C ALA A 260 8.71 9.30 17.14
#